data_d65f9556dd9caabdd24f63c5f985a14b
#
_entry.id   d65f9556dd9caabdd24f63c5f985a14b
#
_cell.length_a   1.000
_cell.length_b   1.000
_cell.length_c   1.000
_cell.angle_alpha   90.00
_cell.angle_beta   90.00
_cell.angle_gamma   90.00
#
_symmetry.space_group_name_H-M   'P 1'
#
loop_
_entity.id
_entity.type
_entity.pdbx_description
1 polymer ?
#
loop_
_entity_poly.entity_id
_entity_poly.type
_entity_poly.pdbx_seq_one_letter_code
_entity_poly.pdbx_strand_id
1 'polypeptide(L)'
;MSEPPARRSLYPVVAPVCAAGLVTVIVAAISFARDTHGTTVLAGLAAFLGASLLADRFPVPVDDLDANGVSLAFVFGLSAIVLFGWAAGVLVVCATPAIMQLIDRRPPIRIAYNSFAFALTAASAGLVIAPIGGATPAHTASRVVVATYVCYIVDVLLITGVVARGTQRSWARLIGSSVRKTILPFTLMGSAVLTLVVVWQQAPLLSLALVGPLLAIQLYQRALLRALRAAQLALTDPLTALGNHRHFHERLAQELEQALRCGRSLALCFVDIDDFKRINDRCGHPVGDRVLSQVATRLRQSGEAFRLGGDEFAVLLPGYGETKALKAAESIIHRIASLDLGHIGTITVSAGIALAPQHTRERDELVRLVDGALYWAKEYGKNRAHVHRPEDVELAELKALAAASTYEAAPQLEHAAAV
;
A
#
# COMPACT_ATOMS: atom_id res chain seq x y z
N MET A 1 2.89 -26.31 -16.04
CA MET A 1 3.34 -26.17 -14.65
C MET A 1 4.82 -25.81 -14.72
N SER A 2 5.14 -24.51 -14.64
CA SER A 2 6.53 -24.05 -14.51
C SER A 2 6.93 -24.18 -13.05
N GLU A 3 7.99 -24.93 -12.79
CA GLU A 3 8.57 -25.03 -11.44
C GLU A 3 8.82 -23.64 -10.87
N PRO A 4 8.51 -23.43 -9.56
CA PRO A 4 8.83 -22.17 -8.93
C PRO A 4 10.36 -22.00 -8.94
N PRO A 5 10.89 -20.79 -9.28
CA PRO A 5 12.32 -20.57 -9.37
C PRO A 5 13.00 -20.96 -8.06
N ALA A 6 14.03 -21.81 -8.14
CA ALA A 6 14.80 -22.28 -7.00
C ALA A 6 15.26 -21.10 -6.14
N ARG A 7 14.81 -21.04 -4.89
CA ARG A 7 15.22 -20.00 -3.93
C ARG A 7 16.72 -20.11 -3.73
N ARG A 8 17.50 -19.16 -4.25
CA ARG A 8 18.94 -19.10 -4.01
C ARG A 8 19.20 -18.97 -2.52
N SER A 9 20.15 -19.75 -2.02
CA SER A 9 20.57 -19.70 -0.61
C SER A 9 21.05 -18.28 -0.26
N LEU A 10 20.50 -17.70 0.81
CA LEU A 10 20.95 -16.43 1.38
C LEU A 10 22.22 -16.60 2.23
N TYR A 11 22.61 -17.83 2.52
CA TYR A 11 23.72 -18.18 3.39
C TYR A 11 25.04 -17.47 3.07
N PRO A 12 25.47 -17.35 1.78
CA PRO A 12 26.74 -16.67 1.46
C PRO A 12 26.81 -15.20 1.82
N VAL A 13 25.66 -14.52 2.02
CA VAL A 13 25.60 -13.11 2.44
C VAL A 13 25.34 -13.01 3.95
N VAL A 14 24.46 -13.84 4.46
CA VAL A 14 24.04 -13.82 5.87
C VAL A 14 25.14 -14.29 6.80
N ALA A 15 25.82 -15.40 6.48
CA ALA A 15 26.82 -15.99 7.37
C ALA A 15 28.02 -15.08 7.66
N PRO A 16 28.68 -14.44 6.67
CA PRO A 16 29.82 -13.57 6.96
C PRO A 16 29.40 -12.31 7.75
N VAL A 17 28.22 -11.74 7.50
CA VAL A 17 27.71 -10.59 8.25
C VAL A 17 27.42 -10.99 9.71
N CYS A 18 26.80 -12.15 9.92
CA CYS A 18 26.56 -12.66 11.28
C CYS A 18 27.86 -12.95 12.03
N ALA A 19 28.85 -13.58 11.37
CA ALA A 19 30.13 -13.88 11.99
C ALA A 19 30.91 -12.61 12.37
N ALA A 20 31.04 -11.65 11.44
CA ALA A 20 31.72 -10.39 11.69
C ALA A 20 30.99 -9.57 12.76
N GLY A 21 29.65 -9.50 12.71
CA GLY A 21 28.86 -8.77 13.71
C GLY A 21 28.94 -9.39 15.10
N LEU A 22 28.95 -10.73 15.21
CA LEU A 22 29.15 -11.41 16.48
C LEU A 22 30.51 -11.07 17.11
N VAL A 23 31.57 -11.14 16.30
CA VAL A 23 32.92 -10.74 16.77
C VAL A 23 32.92 -9.28 17.23
N THR A 24 32.29 -8.39 16.47
CA THR A 24 32.16 -6.98 16.82
C THR A 24 31.45 -6.77 18.16
N VAL A 25 30.35 -7.48 18.41
CA VAL A 25 29.62 -7.38 19.68
C VAL A 25 30.45 -7.91 20.84
N ILE A 26 31.16 -9.04 20.66
CA ILE A 26 32.05 -9.60 21.69
C ILE A 26 33.17 -8.61 22.03
N VAL A 27 33.83 -8.04 21.03
CA VAL A 27 34.90 -7.06 21.23
C VAL A 27 34.37 -5.80 21.89
N ALA A 28 33.18 -5.31 21.50
CA ALA A 28 32.54 -4.18 22.14
C ALA A 28 32.18 -4.45 23.60
N ALA A 29 31.62 -5.63 23.90
CA ALA A 29 31.31 -6.04 25.29
C ALA A 29 32.56 -6.11 26.16
N ILE A 30 33.66 -6.69 25.67
CA ILE A 30 34.93 -6.77 26.38
C ILE A 30 35.52 -5.37 26.59
N SER A 31 35.51 -4.52 25.54
CA SER A 31 35.98 -3.14 25.65
C SER A 31 35.18 -2.35 26.69
N PHE A 32 33.85 -2.43 26.60
CA PHE A 32 32.95 -1.77 27.53
C PHE A 32 33.16 -2.25 28.99
N ALA A 33 33.35 -3.56 29.21
CA ALA A 33 33.56 -4.11 30.54
C ALA A 33 34.91 -3.75 31.16
N ARG A 34 35.93 -3.39 30.37
CA ARG A 34 37.26 -2.99 30.85
C ARG A 34 37.30 -1.54 31.34
N ASP A 35 36.40 -0.70 30.83
CA ASP A 35 36.36 0.71 31.19
C ASP A 35 35.50 0.91 32.45
N THR A 36 35.91 1.83 33.30
CA THR A 36 35.10 2.25 34.47
C THR A 36 34.09 3.29 34.03
N HIS A 37 32.82 2.96 34.14
CA HIS A 37 31.73 3.87 33.74
C HIS A 37 31.08 4.49 34.97
N GLY A 38 30.95 5.83 34.93
CA GLY A 38 30.19 6.54 35.94
C GLY A 38 28.68 6.22 35.86
N THR A 39 27.98 6.40 36.97
CA THR A 39 26.51 6.17 37.05
C THR A 39 25.73 6.94 36.02
N THR A 40 26.17 8.13 35.64
CA THR A 40 25.53 8.96 34.57
C THR A 40 25.58 8.30 33.20
N VAL A 41 26.70 7.65 32.86
CA VAL A 41 26.86 6.92 31.58
C VAL A 41 25.94 5.71 31.57
N LEU A 42 25.91 4.91 32.64
CA LEU A 42 25.04 3.75 32.75
C LEU A 42 23.55 4.14 32.69
N ALA A 43 23.16 5.18 33.40
CA ALA A 43 21.80 5.71 33.35
C ALA A 43 21.44 6.22 31.95
N GLY A 44 22.37 6.90 31.27
CA GLY A 44 22.19 7.37 29.89
C GLY A 44 22.02 6.23 28.90
N LEU A 45 22.83 5.19 29.02
CA LEU A 45 22.70 4.01 28.15
C LEU A 45 21.36 3.28 28.36
N ALA A 46 20.93 3.13 29.60
CA ALA A 46 19.63 2.55 29.91
C ALA A 46 18.48 3.39 29.34
N ALA A 47 18.55 4.71 29.49
CA ALA A 47 17.56 5.64 28.93
C ALA A 47 17.53 5.56 27.39
N PHE A 48 18.67 5.55 26.71
CA PHE A 48 18.73 5.48 25.25
C PHE A 48 18.33 4.11 24.70
N LEU A 49 18.64 3.03 25.40
CA LEU A 49 18.12 1.70 25.06
C LEU A 49 16.60 1.67 25.21
N GLY A 50 16.06 2.15 26.31
CA GLY A 50 14.61 2.24 26.53
C GLY A 50 13.91 3.10 25.48
N ALA A 51 14.47 4.25 25.14
CA ALA A 51 13.94 5.12 24.10
C ALA A 51 14.04 4.47 22.69
N SER A 52 15.13 3.76 22.40
CA SER A 52 15.29 2.99 21.16
C SER A 52 14.24 1.88 21.03
N LEU A 53 14.02 1.11 22.10
CA LEU A 53 13.00 0.06 22.14
C LEU A 53 11.59 0.62 21.93
N LEU A 54 11.28 1.74 22.59
CA LEU A 54 10.01 2.42 22.44
C LEU A 54 9.82 2.93 21.01
N ALA A 55 10.84 3.53 20.42
CA ALA A 55 10.83 4.03 19.05
C ALA A 55 10.69 2.90 18.02
N ASP A 56 11.38 1.78 18.22
CA ASP A 56 11.33 0.63 17.30
C ASP A 56 10.00 -0.13 17.35
N ARG A 57 9.23 0.03 18.43
CA ARG A 57 7.86 -0.51 18.53
C ARG A 57 6.90 0.14 17.53
N PHE A 58 7.23 1.33 17.01
CA PHE A 58 6.39 2.14 16.15
C PHE A 58 7.10 2.61 14.88
N PRO A 59 7.68 1.71 14.04
CA PRO A 59 8.40 2.11 12.84
C PRO A 59 7.48 2.84 11.87
N VAL A 60 8.02 3.83 11.15
CA VAL A 60 7.33 4.53 10.07
C VAL A 60 7.49 3.70 8.80
N PRO A 61 6.40 3.19 8.21
CA PRO A 61 6.49 2.45 6.95
C PRO A 61 6.95 3.38 5.83
N VAL A 62 7.92 2.94 5.04
CA VAL A 62 8.33 3.57 3.78
C VAL A 62 7.73 2.74 2.65
N ASP A 63 7.12 3.39 1.66
CA ASP A 63 6.41 2.76 0.55
C ASP A 63 7.10 1.51 -0.01
N ASP A 64 6.31 0.45 -0.27
CA ASP A 64 6.67 -0.81 -0.93
C ASP A 64 7.76 -1.69 -0.28
N LEU A 65 8.32 -1.33 0.84
CA LEU A 65 9.18 -2.20 1.63
C LEU A 65 8.37 -2.76 2.81
N ASP A 66 7.60 -3.77 2.55
CA ASP A 66 6.68 -4.45 3.49
C ASP A 66 7.32 -4.99 4.78
N ALA A 67 8.59 -4.75 5.01
CA ALA A 67 9.29 -5.41 6.10
C ALA A 67 10.02 -4.49 7.09
N ASN A 68 10.49 -3.30 6.68
CA ASN A 68 11.30 -2.47 7.59
C ASN A 68 11.05 -0.99 7.30
N GLY A 69 10.13 -0.37 8.08
CA GLY A 69 10.01 1.09 8.12
C GLY A 69 11.27 1.73 8.74
N VAL A 70 11.49 3.00 8.47
CA VAL A 70 12.56 3.77 9.11
C VAL A 70 12.16 4.01 10.57
N SER A 71 12.98 3.53 11.51
CA SER A 71 12.74 3.67 12.95
C SER A 71 13.53 4.85 13.53
N LEU A 72 12.89 5.66 14.38
CA LEU A 72 13.59 6.67 15.17
C LEU A 72 14.55 6.07 16.21
N ALA A 73 14.57 4.75 16.41
CA ALA A 73 15.59 4.07 17.20
C ALA A 73 17.02 4.41 16.73
N PHE A 74 17.17 4.72 15.43
CA PHE A 74 18.43 5.21 14.86
C PHE A 74 18.94 6.48 15.55
N VAL A 75 18.05 7.41 15.91
CA VAL A 75 18.43 8.66 16.59
C VAL A 75 19.07 8.37 17.94
N PHE A 76 18.47 7.51 18.73
CA PHE A 76 18.98 7.16 20.06
C PHE A 76 20.25 6.30 19.98
N GLY A 77 20.29 5.33 19.06
CA GLY A 77 21.44 4.47 18.82
C GLY A 77 22.68 5.27 18.37
N LEU A 78 22.51 6.17 17.39
CA LEU A 78 23.61 7.01 16.91
C LEU A 78 24.06 8.02 17.97
N SER A 79 23.14 8.60 18.72
CA SER A 79 23.49 9.45 19.86
C SER A 79 24.31 8.71 20.91
N ALA A 80 23.99 7.44 21.18
CA ALA A 80 24.78 6.62 22.11
C ALA A 80 26.21 6.40 21.61
N ILE A 81 26.42 6.21 20.31
CA ILE A 81 27.76 6.09 19.70
C ILE A 81 28.58 7.39 19.90
N VAL A 82 27.96 8.54 19.67
CA VAL A 82 28.62 9.85 19.74
C VAL A 82 28.92 10.25 21.18
N LEU A 83 28.01 9.97 22.12
CA LEU A 83 28.10 10.41 23.53
C LEU A 83 28.92 9.46 24.41
N PHE A 84 28.70 8.15 24.25
CA PHE A 84 29.25 7.14 25.15
C PHE A 84 30.32 6.27 24.50
N GLY A 85 30.65 6.56 23.22
CA GLY A 85 31.66 5.84 22.48
C GLY A 85 31.14 4.64 21.71
N TRP A 86 32.04 4.08 20.85
CA TRP A 86 31.67 3.05 19.89
C TRP A 86 31.16 1.76 20.54
N ALA A 87 31.80 1.31 21.64
CA ALA A 87 31.46 0.04 22.30
C ALA A 87 30.06 0.08 22.92
N ALA A 88 29.76 1.16 23.66
CA ALA A 88 28.45 1.40 24.24
C ALA A 88 27.36 1.51 23.17
N GLY A 89 27.63 2.27 22.09
CA GLY A 89 26.73 2.40 20.96
C GLY A 89 26.44 1.08 20.25
N VAL A 90 27.44 0.25 20.00
CA VAL A 90 27.26 -1.10 19.42
C VAL A 90 26.32 -1.95 20.27
N LEU A 91 26.47 -1.92 21.59
CA LEU A 91 25.62 -2.72 22.49
C LEU A 91 24.15 -2.25 22.43
N VAL A 92 23.89 -0.93 22.46
CA VAL A 92 22.53 -0.38 22.37
C VAL A 92 21.90 -0.71 21.03
N VAL A 93 22.64 -0.48 19.92
CA VAL A 93 22.13 -0.64 18.55
C VAL A 93 21.90 -2.12 18.21
N CYS A 94 22.71 -3.05 18.75
CA CYS A 94 22.53 -4.48 18.59
C CYS A 94 21.35 -5.01 19.45
N ALA A 95 21.22 -4.55 20.68
CA ALA A 95 20.19 -5.04 21.61
C ALA A 95 18.77 -4.64 21.17
N THR A 96 18.59 -3.45 20.60
CA THR A 96 17.28 -2.97 20.19
C THR A 96 16.56 -3.92 19.24
N PRO A 97 17.07 -4.25 18.02
CA PRO A 97 16.41 -5.19 17.12
C PRO A 97 16.38 -6.62 17.66
N ALA A 98 17.38 -7.03 18.46
CA ALA A 98 17.39 -8.36 19.07
C ALA A 98 16.18 -8.53 20.00
N ILE A 99 15.94 -7.59 20.91
CA ILE A 99 14.85 -7.63 21.85
C ILE A 99 13.49 -7.49 21.13
N MET A 100 13.35 -6.53 20.24
CA MET A 100 12.07 -6.27 19.55
C MET A 100 11.64 -7.43 18.65
N GLN A 101 12.58 -7.99 17.88
CA GLN A 101 12.26 -9.10 16.98
C GLN A 101 12.06 -10.44 17.75
N LEU A 102 12.68 -10.59 18.94
CA LEU A 102 12.40 -11.71 19.83
C LEU A 102 10.97 -11.62 20.39
N ILE A 103 10.53 -10.44 20.82
CA ILE A 103 9.15 -10.18 21.25
C ILE A 103 8.15 -10.47 20.11
N ASP A 104 8.48 -10.07 18.88
CA ASP A 104 7.68 -10.31 17.69
C ASP A 104 7.75 -11.75 17.17
N ARG A 105 8.49 -12.65 17.85
CA ARG A 105 8.69 -14.06 17.49
C ARG A 105 9.21 -14.26 16.07
N ARG A 106 10.12 -13.41 15.61
CA ARG A 106 10.73 -13.54 14.28
C ARG A 106 11.67 -14.73 14.21
N PRO A 107 11.92 -15.31 13.02
CA PRO A 107 12.88 -16.41 12.86
C PRO A 107 14.27 -16.06 13.39
N PRO A 108 14.98 -16.98 14.10
CA PRO A 108 16.27 -16.68 14.74
C PRO A 108 17.35 -16.15 13.80
N ILE A 109 17.39 -16.65 12.56
CA ILE A 109 18.33 -16.18 11.55
C ILE A 109 18.12 -14.72 11.18
N ARG A 110 16.86 -14.25 11.18
CA ARG A 110 16.51 -12.85 10.90
C ARG A 110 16.90 -11.96 12.08
N ILE A 111 16.68 -12.42 13.30
CA ILE A 111 17.09 -11.71 14.51
C ILE A 111 18.61 -11.55 14.50
N ALA A 112 19.37 -12.64 14.29
CA ALA A 112 20.82 -12.63 14.25
C ALA A 112 21.34 -11.68 13.15
N TYR A 113 20.84 -11.81 11.92
CA TYR A 113 21.28 -10.95 10.82
C TYR A 113 21.05 -9.46 11.10
N ASN A 114 19.86 -9.09 11.49
CA ASN A 114 19.54 -7.67 11.72
C ASN A 114 20.35 -7.09 12.88
N SER A 115 20.44 -7.80 14.01
CA SER A 115 21.20 -7.36 15.18
C SER A 115 22.68 -7.19 14.87
N PHE A 116 23.28 -8.14 14.17
CA PHE A 116 24.70 -8.11 13.83
C PHE A 116 25.02 -7.13 12.69
N ALA A 117 24.13 -6.95 11.71
CA ALA A 117 24.27 -5.92 10.71
C ALA A 117 24.28 -4.52 11.33
N PHE A 118 23.35 -4.24 12.23
CA PHE A 118 23.33 -2.96 12.96
C PHE A 118 24.54 -2.78 13.88
N ALA A 119 25.06 -3.86 14.49
CA ALA A 119 26.30 -3.81 15.26
C ALA A 119 27.50 -3.38 14.38
N LEU A 120 27.61 -3.95 13.17
CA LEU A 120 28.65 -3.54 12.20
C LEU A 120 28.48 -2.10 11.76
N THR A 121 27.27 -1.68 11.49
CA THR A 121 26.95 -0.29 11.14
C THR A 121 27.40 0.68 12.25
N ALA A 122 27.06 0.37 13.50
CA ALA A 122 27.45 1.16 14.67
C ALA A 122 28.98 1.21 14.87
N ALA A 123 29.65 0.07 14.76
CA ALA A 123 31.10 -0.02 14.87
C ALA A 123 31.82 0.79 13.79
N SER A 124 31.36 0.68 12.54
CA SER A 124 31.91 1.44 11.44
C SER A 124 31.84 2.95 11.68
N ALA A 125 30.69 3.44 12.15
CA ALA A 125 30.54 4.85 12.50
C ALA A 125 31.46 5.26 13.67
N GLY A 126 31.47 4.46 14.74
CA GLY A 126 32.31 4.71 15.91
C GLY A 126 33.82 4.78 15.58
N LEU A 127 34.30 3.87 14.71
CA LEU A 127 35.69 3.87 14.28
C LEU A 127 36.06 5.09 13.44
N VAL A 128 35.15 5.50 12.53
CA VAL A 128 35.44 6.66 11.65
C VAL A 128 35.39 7.98 12.41
N ILE A 129 34.55 8.12 13.45
CA ILE A 129 34.50 9.35 14.26
C ILE A 129 35.55 9.40 15.38
N ALA A 130 36.19 8.27 15.73
CA ALA A 130 37.19 8.18 16.81
C ALA A 130 38.34 9.20 16.67
N PRO A 131 38.93 9.43 15.47
CA PRO A 131 40.00 10.41 15.30
C PRO A 131 39.52 11.86 15.31
N ILE A 132 38.18 12.13 15.25
CA ILE A 132 37.65 13.49 15.31
C ILE A 132 37.61 13.92 16.78
N GLY A 133 38.74 14.44 17.25
CA GLY A 133 38.93 14.95 18.61
C GLY A 133 38.40 16.38 18.77
N GLY A 134 38.26 16.82 20.03
CA GLY A 134 37.87 18.18 20.39
C GLY A 134 36.48 18.28 21.02
N ALA A 135 36.34 19.27 21.91
CA ALA A 135 35.11 19.53 22.68
C ALA A 135 34.29 20.72 22.13
N THR A 136 34.64 21.26 20.97
CA THR A 136 33.90 22.39 20.40
C THR A 136 32.61 21.94 19.75
N PRO A 137 31.59 22.80 19.66
CA PRO A 137 30.33 22.47 18.94
C PRO A 137 30.55 22.04 17.49
N ALA A 138 31.59 22.59 16.82
CA ALA A 138 31.94 22.20 15.45
C ALA A 138 32.42 20.75 15.36
N HIS A 139 33.24 20.28 16.30
CA HIS A 139 33.69 18.90 16.36
C HIS A 139 32.52 17.95 16.66
N THR A 140 31.61 18.33 17.57
CA THR A 140 30.41 17.55 17.84
C THR A 140 29.54 17.43 16.58
N ALA A 141 29.30 18.54 15.88
CA ALA A 141 28.53 18.54 14.63
C ALA A 141 29.20 17.66 13.55
N SER A 142 30.51 17.78 13.38
CA SER A 142 31.27 16.95 12.43
C SER A 142 31.16 15.46 12.75
N ARG A 143 31.30 15.07 14.03
CA ARG A 143 31.14 13.68 14.47
C ARG A 143 29.74 13.15 14.17
N VAL A 144 28.69 13.93 14.43
CA VAL A 144 27.30 13.54 14.15
C VAL A 144 27.07 13.38 12.64
N VAL A 145 27.49 14.35 11.85
CA VAL A 145 27.33 14.30 10.38
C VAL A 145 28.05 13.09 9.80
N VAL A 146 29.32 12.90 10.12
CA VAL A 146 30.12 11.77 9.63
C VAL A 146 29.50 10.45 10.08
N ALA A 147 29.15 10.30 11.35
CA ALA A 147 28.56 9.07 11.87
C ALA A 147 27.21 8.75 11.17
N THR A 148 26.38 9.78 10.92
CA THR A 148 25.09 9.63 10.23
C THR A 148 25.28 9.03 8.86
N TYR A 149 26.16 9.61 8.04
CA TYR A 149 26.34 9.14 6.67
C TYR A 149 27.12 7.82 6.58
N VAL A 150 28.06 7.55 7.49
CA VAL A 150 28.70 6.23 7.58
C VAL A 150 27.69 5.15 7.93
N CYS A 151 26.86 5.36 8.95
CA CYS A 151 25.76 4.45 9.28
C CYS A 151 24.85 4.23 8.08
N TYR A 152 24.43 5.31 7.43
CA TYR A 152 23.54 5.25 6.27
C TYR A 152 24.12 4.41 5.13
N ILE A 153 25.37 4.66 4.75
CA ILE A 153 26.03 3.94 3.66
C ILE A 153 26.13 2.44 3.98
N VAL A 154 26.63 2.12 5.18
CA VAL A 154 26.81 0.71 5.59
C VAL A 154 25.45 -0.01 5.65
N ASP A 155 24.44 0.62 6.21
CA ASP A 155 23.10 0.05 6.32
C ASP A 155 22.48 -0.22 4.94
N VAL A 156 22.52 0.77 4.02
CA VAL A 156 22.04 0.60 2.64
C VAL A 156 22.77 -0.54 1.93
N LEU A 157 24.08 -0.67 2.09
CA LEU A 157 24.86 -1.75 1.47
C LEU A 157 24.48 -3.12 2.01
N LEU A 158 24.34 -3.27 3.33
CA LEU A 158 23.96 -4.53 3.97
C LEU A 158 22.55 -4.96 3.61
N ILE A 159 21.58 -4.04 3.68
CA ILE A 159 20.17 -4.33 3.36
C ILE A 159 20.01 -4.67 1.88
N THR A 160 20.53 -3.81 0.98
CA THR A 160 20.38 -4.04 -0.46
C THR A 160 21.12 -5.30 -0.93
N GLY A 161 22.22 -5.69 -0.27
CA GLY A 161 22.94 -6.93 -0.55
C GLY A 161 22.10 -8.18 -0.34
N VAL A 162 21.36 -8.26 0.79
CA VAL A 162 20.45 -9.38 1.07
C VAL A 162 19.24 -9.36 0.15
N VAL A 163 18.63 -8.19 -0.05
CA VAL A 163 17.46 -8.04 -0.93
C VAL A 163 17.79 -8.40 -2.36
N ALA A 164 18.93 -7.96 -2.89
CA ALA A 164 19.41 -8.31 -4.23
C ALA A 164 19.53 -9.82 -4.42
N ARG A 165 20.10 -10.50 -3.41
CA ARG A 165 20.27 -11.96 -3.43
C ARG A 165 18.94 -12.70 -3.38
N GLY A 166 18.01 -12.22 -2.54
CA GLY A 166 16.69 -12.84 -2.36
C GLY A 166 15.75 -12.63 -3.54
N THR A 167 15.81 -11.45 -4.18
CA THR A 167 14.89 -11.06 -5.28
C THR A 167 15.47 -11.21 -6.67
N GLN A 168 16.74 -11.56 -6.81
CA GLN A 168 17.49 -11.62 -8.08
C GLN A 168 17.50 -10.29 -8.87
N ARG A 169 17.27 -9.17 -8.18
CA ARG A 169 17.32 -7.83 -8.79
C ARG A 169 18.75 -7.30 -8.81
N SER A 170 19.05 -6.43 -9.77
CA SER A 170 20.35 -5.76 -9.86
C SER A 170 20.62 -4.91 -8.61
N TRP A 171 21.74 -5.18 -7.93
CA TRP A 171 22.15 -4.48 -6.73
C TRP A 171 22.26 -2.96 -6.92
N ALA A 172 22.86 -2.52 -8.04
CA ALA A 172 23.00 -1.10 -8.36
C ALA A 172 21.63 -0.38 -8.48
N ARG A 173 20.62 -1.03 -9.10
CA ARG A 173 19.26 -0.48 -9.19
C ARG A 173 18.58 -0.40 -7.82
N LEU A 174 18.80 -1.38 -6.96
CA LEU A 174 18.29 -1.38 -5.60
C LEU A 174 18.92 -0.27 -4.75
N ILE A 175 20.25 -0.07 -4.83
CA ILE A 175 20.91 1.04 -4.15
C ILE A 175 20.32 2.38 -4.62
N GLY A 176 20.24 2.63 -5.93
CA GLY A 176 19.70 3.89 -6.46
C GLY A 176 18.28 4.18 -6.02
N SER A 177 17.40 3.14 -6.00
CA SER A 177 16.02 3.29 -5.53
C SER A 177 15.94 3.51 -4.02
N SER A 178 16.75 2.80 -3.23
CA SER A 178 16.80 2.96 -1.77
C SER A 178 17.32 4.34 -1.39
N VAL A 179 18.42 4.78 -1.98
CA VAL A 179 19.01 6.10 -1.71
C VAL A 179 18.01 7.22 -2.00
N ARG A 180 17.34 7.19 -3.15
CA ARG A 180 16.33 8.21 -3.51
C ARG A 180 15.22 8.33 -2.47
N LYS A 181 14.78 7.19 -1.89
CA LYS A 181 13.66 7.14 -0.94
C LYS A 181 14.08 7.48 0.50
N THR A 182 15.31 7.15 0.90
CA THR A 182 15.70 7.16 2.31
C THR A 182 16.72 8.24 2.70
N ILE A 183 17.42 8.87 1.74
CA ILE A 183 18.46 9.86 2.07
C ILE A 183 17.91 11.07 2.84
N LEU A 184 16.75 11.59 2.43
CA LEU A 184 16.15 12.74 3.11
C LEU A 184 15.68 12.39 4.54
N PRO A 185 14.93 11.31 4.79
CA PRO A 185 14.63 10.87 6.15
C PRO A 185 15.87 10.71 7.03
N PHE A 186 16.94 10.06 6.54
CA PHE A 186 18.16 9.89 7.31
C PHE A 186 18.89 11.20 7.61
N THR A 187 18.90 12.12 6.67
CA THR A 187 19.50 13.47 6.89
C THR A 187 18.73 14.23 7.98
N LEU A 188 17.37 14.15 7.96
CA LEU A 188 16.53 14.75 9.00
C LEU A 188 16.75 14.10 10.36
N MET A 189 16.93 12.77 10.41
CA MET A 189 17.29 12.08 11.65
C MET A 189 18.66 12.51 12.17
N GLY A 190 19.62 12.76 11.30
CA GLY A 190 20.93 13.32 11.69
C GLY A 190 20.81 14.66 12.42
N SER A 191 19.89 15.53 12.01
CA SER A 191 19.61 16.78 12.74
C SER A 191 19.02 16.53 14.14
N ALA A 192 18.14 15.55 14.28
CA ALA A 192 17.60 15.14 15.57
C ALA A 192 18.68 14.55 16.48
N VAL A 193 19.60 13.75 15.92
CA VAL A 193 20.79 13.26 16.65
C VAL A 193 21.64 14.41 17.16
N LEU A 194 21.93 15.41 16.30
CA LEU A 194 22.72 16.57 16.72
C LEU A 194 22.04 17.33 17.87
N THR A 195 20.75 17.58 17.74
CA THR A 195 19.96 18.23 18.81
C THR A 195 20.02 17.44 20.11
N LEU A 196 19.80 16.13 20.05
CA LEU A 196 19.81 15.25 21.21
C LEU A 196 21.19 15.21 21.89
N VAL A 197 22.26 15.11 21.09
CA VAL A 197 23.65 15.10 21.59
C VAL A 197 24.00 16.41 22.29
N VAL A 198 23.68 17.56 21.68
CA VAL A 198 23.95 18.88 22.26
C VAL A 198 23.16 19.10 23.54
N VAL A 199 21.87 18.77 23.55
CA VAL A 199 21.02 18.91 24.74
C VAL A 199 21.52 18.00 25.87
N TRP A 200 21.89 16.75 25.55
CA TRP A 200 22.44 15.81 26.54
C TRP A 200 23.72 16.33 27.19
N GLN A 201 24.64 16.92 26.42
CA GLN A 201 25.90 17.46 26.95
C GLN A 201 25.70 18.63 27.89
N GLN A 202 24.64 19.43 27.68
CA GLN A 202 24.35 20.59 28.54
C GLN A 202 23.44 20.25 29.74
N ALA A 203 22.40 19.46 29.50
CA ALA A 203 21.40 19.12 30.50
C ALA A 203 20.75 17.74 30.19
N PRO A 204 21.33 16.63 30.66
CA PRO A 204 20.85 15.28 30.35
C PRO A 204 19.35 15.06 30.61
N LEU A 205 18.83 15.62 31.70
CA LEU A 205 17.40 15.50 32.05
C LEU A 205 16.47 16.19 31.03
N LEU A 206 16.91 17.31 30.44
CA LEU A 206 16.13 18.00 29.40
C LEU A 206 16.03 17.21 28.12
N SER A 207 16.98 16.32 27.85
CA SER A 207 16.93 15.46 26.64
C SER A 207 15.72 14.54 26.65
N LEU A 208 15.19 14.18 27.83
CA LEU A 208 13.94 13.40 27.94
C LEU A 208 12.73 14.13 27.35
N ALA A 209 12.76 15.48 27.36
CA ALA A 209 11.70 16.29 26.75
C ALA A 209 11.61 16.11 25.23
N LEU A 210 12.68 15.65 24.55
CA LEU A 210 12.69 15.37 23.11
C LEU A 210 12.00 14.04 22.77
N VAL A 211 11.89 13.11 23.72
CA VAL A 211 11.26 11.80 23.49
C VAL A 211 9.77 11.97 23.15
N GLY A 212 9.07 12.84 23.86
CA GLY A 212 7.64 13.10 23.65
C GLY A 212 7.33 13.58 22.22
N PRO A 213 7.92 14.69 21.74
CA PRO A 213 7.72 15.17 20.37
C PRO A 213 8.10 14.14 19.29
N LEU A 214 9.22 13.44 19.44
CA LEU A 214 9.64 12.42 18.51
C LEU A 214 8.63 11.26 18.43
N LEU A 215 8.15 10.81 19.58
CA LEU A 215 7.13 9.77 19.66
C LEU A 215 5.79 10.25 19.08
N ALA A 216 5.40 11.50 19.38
CA ALA A 216 4.17 12.08 18.86
C ALA A 216 4.18 12.15 17.32
N ILE A 217 5.30 12.54 16.71
CA ILE A 217 5.48 12.56 15.24
C ILE A 217 5.31 11.16 14.68
N GLN A 218 5.93 10.14 15.29
CA GLN A 218 5.79 8.74 14.83
C GLN A 218 4.34 8.24 14.92
N LEU A 219 3.68 8.49 16.03
CA LEU A 219 2.29 8.07 16.23
C LEU A 219 1.35 8.78 15.25
N TYR A 220 1.56 10.07 15.01
CA TYR A 220 0.79 10.83 14.02
C TYR A 220 0.98 10.31 12.60
N GLN A 221 2.22 10.10 12.16
CA GLN A 221 2.49 9.56 10.82
C GLN A 221 1.88 8.16 10.64
N ARG A 222 1.96 7.32 11.66
CA ARG A 222 1.36 5.98 11.64
C ARG A 222 -0.17 6.04 11.56
N ALA A 223 -0.79 6.94 12.30
CA ALA A 223 -2.24 7.16 12.25
C ALA A 223 -2.67 7.66 10.87
N LEU A 224 -1.95 8.62 10.30
CA LEU A 224 -2.19 9.15 8.96
C LEU A 224 -2.09 8.08 7.87
N LEU A 225 -1.02 7.27 7.89
CA LEU A 225 -0.85 6.19 6.92
C LEU A 225 -1.94 5.11 7.04
N ARG A 226 -2.38 4.78 8.27
CA ARG A 226 -3.52 3.88 8.48
C ARG A 226 -4.81 4.46 7.91
N ALA A 227 -5.05 5.76 8.14
CA ALA A 227 -6.23 6.45 7.62
C ALA A 227 -6.22 6.47 6.08
N LEU A 228 -5.08 6.77 5.45
CA LEU A 228 -4.93 6.75 4.00
C LEU A 228 -5.14 5.34 3.41
N ARG A 229 -4.56 4.30 4.01
CA ARG A 229 -4.80 2.91 3.58
C ARG A 229 -6.26 2.49 3.74
N ALA A 230 -6.89 2.85 4.86
CA ALA A 230 -8.31 2.59 5.06
C ALA A 230 -9.17 3.32 4.02
N ALA A 231 -8.84 4.57 3.67
CA ALA A 231 -9.51 5.33 2.62
C ALA A 231 -9.34 4.67 1.24
N GLN A 232 -8.14 4.19 0.90
CA GLN A 232 -7.88 3.46 -0.34
C GLN A 232 -8.66 2.14 -0.43
N LEU A 233 -8.66 1.35 0.64
CA LEU A 233 -9.45 0.11 0.71
C LEU A 233 -10.95 0.37 0.61
N ALA A 234 -11.42 1.54 1.07
CA ALA A 234 -12.82 1.95 0.95
C ALA A 234 -13.23 2.37 -0.48
N LEU A 235 -12.31 2.46 -1.45
CA LEU A 235 -12.59 2.81 -2.84
C LEU A 235 -12.50 1.63 -3.82
N THR A 236 -12.10 0.44 -3.36
CA THR A 236 -11.97 -0.76 -4.19
C THR A 236 -12.94 -1.86 -3.76
N ASP A 237 -13.41 -2.64 -4.72
CA ASP A 237 -14.14 -3.87 -4.47
C ASP A 237 -13.17 -5.00 -4.12
N PRO A 238 -13.32 -5.68 -2.98
CA PRO A 238 -12.35 -6.67 -2.51
C PRO A 238 -12.28 -7.95 -3.35
N LEU A 239 -13.36 -8.30 -4.07
CA LEU A 239 -13.42 -9.49 -4.92
C LEU A 239 -12.75 -9.27 -6.26
N THR A 240 -13.03 -8.15 -6.90
CA THR A 240 -12.62 -7.86 -8.27
C THR A 240 -11.41 -6.93 -8.37
N ALA A 241 -11.04 -6.25 -7.27
CA ALA A 241 -10.05 -5.19 -7.19
C ALA A 241 -10.28 -4.05 -8.21
N LEU A 242 -11.50 -3.88 -8.70
CA LEU A 242 -11.96 -2.70 -9.43
C LEU A 242 -12.32 -1.57 -8.46
N GLY A 243 -12.52 -0.36 -8.96
CA GLY A 243 -13.20 0.68 -8.18
C GLY A 243 -14.58 0.19 -7.74
N ASN A 244 -15.00 0.54 -6.51
CA ASN A 244 -16.33 0.21 -6.03
C ASN A 244 -17.34 1.30 -6.41
N HIS A 245 -18.61 1.13 -6.03
CA HIS A 245 -19.70 2.06 -6.29
C HIS A 245 -19.38 3.51 -5.85
N ARG A 246 -18.77 3.67 -4.67
CA ARG A 246 -18.37 5.00 -4.19
C ARG A 246 -17.32 5.64 -5.08
N HIS A 247 -16.28 4.90 -5.42
CA HIS A 247 -15.22 5.38 -6.32
C HIS A 247 -15.76 5.73 -7.70
N PHE A 248 -16.70 4.94 -8.23
CA PHE A 248 -17.39 5.24 -9.49
C PHE A 248 -18.04 6.63 -9.46
N HIS A 249 -18.83 6.95 -8.45
CA HIS A 249 -19.50 8.24 -8.37
C HIS A 249 -18.53 9.43 -8.23
N GLU A 250 -17.45 9.25 -7.47
CA GLU A 250 -16.39 10.26 -7.33
C GLU A 250 -15.70 10.51 -8.68
N ARG A 251 -15.34 9.44 -9.41
CA ARG A 251 -14.66 9.54 -10.70
C ARG A 251 -15.56 10.05 -11.81
N LEU A 252 -16.82 9.60 -11.87
CA LEU A 252 -17.79 10.08 -12.83
C LEU A 252 -17.98 11.59 -12.72
N ALA A 253 -18.12 12.12 -11.50
CA ALA A 253 -18.26 13.56 -11.29
C ALA A 253 -17.03 14.34 -11.80
N GLN A 254 -15.82 13.86 -11.52
CA GLN A 254 -14.57 14.47 -11.96
C GLN A 254 -14.42 14.44 -13.49
N GLU A 255 -14.65 13.28 -14.12
CA GLU A 255 -14.51 13.11 -15.57
C GLU A 255 -15.58 13.91 -16.33
N LEU A 256 -16.80 13.96 -15.81
CA LEU A 256 -17.87 14.76 -16.42
C LEU A 256 -17.53 16.26 -16.38
N GLU A 257 -17.12 16.78 -15.23
CA GLU A 257 -16.69 18.16 -15.10
C GLU A 257 -15.53 18.49 -16.05
N GLN A 258 -14.55 17.62 -16.14
CA GLN A 258 -13.40 17.79 -17.02
C GLN A 258 -13.82 17.76 -18.51
N ALA A 259 -14.68 16.83 -18.88
CA ALA A 259 -15.21 16.70 -20.25
C ALA A 259 -15.95 17.98 -20.68
N LEU A 260 -16.83 18.49 -19.80
CA LEU A 260 -17.60 19.73 -20.06
C LEU A 260 -16.68 20.95 -20.16
N ARG A 261 -15.68 21.09 -19.30
CA ARG A 261 -14.71 22.20 -19.35
C ARG A 261 -13.85 22.20 -20.60
N CYS A 262 -13.44 21.00 -21.04
CA CYS A 262 -12.54 20.85 -22.19
C CYS A 262 -13.27 20.67 -23.53
N GLY A 263 -14.61 20.67 -23.55
CA GLY A 263 -15.40 20.41 -24.75
C GLY A 263 -15.20 19.00 -25.32
N ARG A 264 -14.88 18.02 -24.47
CA ARG A 264 -14.65 16.63 -24.86
C ARG A 264 -15.86 15.77 -24.54
N SER A 265 -16.03 14.66 -25.28
CA SER A 265 -17.04 13.68 -24.94
C SER A 265 -16.59 12.79 -23.79
N LEU A 266 -17.55 12.37 -22.96
CA LEU A 266 -17.40 11.29 -21.99
C LEU A 266 -18.49 10.26 -22.29
N ALA A 267 -18.11 9.01 -22.54
CA ALA A 267 -19.07 7.93 -22.58
C ALA A 267 -19.06 7.15 -21.28
N LEU A 268 -20.25 6.87 -20.74
CA LEU A 268 -20.49 5.98 -19.63
C LEU A 268 -21.08 4.68 -20.18
N CYS A 269 -20.50 3.54 -19.79
CA CYS A 269 -20.95 2.22 -20.17
C CYS A 269 -21.26 1.40 -18.92
N PHE A 270 -22.52 0.95 -18.77
CA PHE A 270 -22.88 -0.07 -17.78
C PHE A 270 -22.83 -1.46 -18.42
N VAL A 271 -22.35 -2.42 -17.69
CA VAL A 271 -22.19 -3.81 -18.12
C VAL A 271 -22.72 -4.72 -17.03
N ASP A 272 -23.54 -5.69 -17.41
CA ASP A 272 -24.15 -6.64 -16.49
C ASP A 272 -24.05 -8.07 -17.05
N ILE A 273 -23.78 -9.04 -16.18
CA ILE A 273 -23.62 -10.44 -16.58
C ILE A 273 -24.99 -11.10 -16.77
N ASP A 274 -25.23 -11.54 -18.00
CA ASP A 274 -26.51 -12.16 -18.34
C ASP A 274 -26.72 -13.47 -17.54
N ASP A 275 -27.91 -13.58 -16.91
CA ASP A 275 -28.33 -14.76 -16.16
C ASP A 275 -27.36 -15.18 -15.03
N PHE A 276 -26.64 -14.23 -14.40
CA PHE A 276 -25.66 -14.53 -13.36
C PHE A 276 -26.22 -15.30 -12.18
N LYS A 277 -27.46 -15.04 -11.81
CA LYS A 277 -28.16 -15.80 -10.76
C LYS A 277 -28.21 -17.30 -11.10
N ARG A 278 -28.49 -17.67 -12.36
CA ARG A 278 -28.51 -19.07 -12.79
C ARG A 278 -27.15 -19.75 -12.68
N ILE A 279 -26.05 -18.99 -12.89
CA ILE A 279 -24.68 -19.47 -12.67
C ILE A 279 -24.47 -19.80 -11.20
N ASN A 280 -24.84 -18.89 -10.31
CA ASN A 280 -24.74 -19.11 -8.87
C ASN A 280 -25.60 -20.29 -8.40
N ASP A 281 -26.85 -20.38 -8.85
CA ASP A 281 -27.80 -21.44 -8.47
C ASP A 281 -27.34 -22.83 -8.95
N ARG A 282 -26.69 -22.89 -10.12
CA ARG A 282 -26.20 -24.14 -10.70
C ARG A 282 -24.82 -24.57 -10.19
N CYS A 283 -23.89 -23.63 -10.01
CA CYS A 283 -22.48 -23.93 -9.79
C CYS A 283 -21.98 -23.47 -8.39
N GLY A 284 -22.81 -22.76 -7.63
CA GLY A 284 -22.50 -22.19 -6.31
C GLY A 284 -21.76 -20.85 -6.36
N HIS A 285 -21.87 -20.09 -5.28
CA HIS A 285 -21.27 -18.74 -5.15
C HIS A 285 -19.75 -18.68 -5.40
N PRO A 286 -18.92 -19.67 -4.97
CA PRO A 286 -17.49 -19.62 -5.26
C PRO A 286 -17.14 -19.65 -6.76
N VAL A 287 -18.03 -20.21 -7.56
CA VAL A 287 -17.89 -20.22 -9.02
C VAL A 287 -18.30 -18.86 -9.60
N GLY A 288 -19.40 -18.29 -9.10
CA GLY A 288 -19.82 -16.93 -9.43
C GLY A 288 -18.72 -15.89 -9.11
N ASP A 289 -18.07 -16.00 -7.98
CA ASP A 289 -16.95 -15.12 -7.59
C ASP A 289 -15.78 -15.20 -8.57
N ARG A 290 -15.46 -16.39 -9.08
CA ARG A 290 -14.45 -16.57 -10.15
C ARG A 290 -14.89 -15.92 -11.45
N VAL A 291 -16.15 -16.05 -11.84
CA VAL A 291 -16.72 -15.39 -13.02
C VAL A 291 -16.59 -13.88 -12.90
N LEU A 292 -17.02 -13.30 -11.78
CA LEU A 292 -16.89 -11.85 -11.51
C LEU A 292 -15.44 -11.37 -11.61
N SER A 293 -14.48 -12.10 -11.07
CA SER A 293 -13.05 -11.76 -11.13
C SER A 293 -12.49 -11.83 -12.55
N GLN A 294 -12.93 -12.81 -13.36
CA GLN A 294 -12.54 -12.95 -14.75
C GLN A 294 -13.12 -11.82 -15.62
N VAL A 295 -14.40 -11.49 -15.45
CA VAL A 295 -15.06 -10.36 -16.12
C VAL A 295 -14.36 -9.07 -15.77
N ALA A 296 -14.08 -8.80 -14.49
CA ALA A 296 -13.35 -7.63 -14.03
C ALA A 296 -11.98 -7.48 -14.71
N THR A 297 -11.25 -8.60 -14.88
CA THR A 297 -9.96 -8.61 -15.56
C THR A 297 -10.08 -8.16 -17.03
N ARG A 298 -11.17 -8.53 -17.72
CA ARG A 298 -11.44 -8.11 -19.10
C ARG A 298 -11.88 -6.64 -19.19
N LEU A 299 -12.69 -6.18 -18.25
CA LEU A 299 -13.14 -4.79 -18.19
C LEU A 299 -11.99 -3.82 -17.97
N ARG A 300 -11.03 -4.15 -17.11
CA ARG A 300 -9.85 -3.32 -16.82
C ARG A 300 -9.00 -2.99 -18.04
N GLN A 301 -9.05 -3.83 -19.07
CA GLN A 301 -8.32 -3.61 -20.33
C GLN A 301 -9.00 -2.60 -21.26
N SER A 302 -10.22 -2.17 -20.99
CA SER A 302 -11.04 -1.34 -21.88
C SER A 302 -11.13 0.12 -21.45
N GLY A 303 -10.91 0.40 -20.18
CA GLY A 303 -11.05 1.72 -19.59
C GLY A 303 -10.99 1.66 -18.07
N GLU A 304 -11.34 2.76 -17.41
CA GLU A 304 -11.45 2.81 -15.96
C GLU A 304 -12.75 2.09 -15.54
N ALA A 305 -12.59 0.90 -14.97
CA ALA A 305 -13.70 0.00 -14.68
C ALA A 305 -14.01 -0.05 -13.18
N PHE A 306 -15.30 -0.22 -12.85
CA PHE A 306 -15.83 -0.23 -11.49
C PHE A 306 -16.84 -1.38 -11.34
N ARG A 307 -16.97 -1.91 -10.12
CA ARG A 307 -18.06 -2.80 -9.75
C ARG A 307 -19.07 -2.03 -8.92
N LEU A 308 -20.31 -1.95 -9.41
CA LEU A 308 -21.37 -1.19 -8.74
C LEU A 308 -22.04 -2.02 -7.65
N GLY A 309 -22.21 -3.33 -7.87
CA GLY A 309 -22.77 -4.29 -6.92
C GLY A 309 -23.14 -5.59 -7.65
N GLY A 310 -23.23 -6.70 -6.94
CA GLY A 310 -23.66 -7.96 -7.54
C GLY A 310 -22.84 -8.32 -8.81
N ASP A 311 -23.54 -8.36 -9.92
CA ASP A 311 -23.06 -8.65 -11.29
C ASP A 311 -22.97 -7.40 -12.18
N GLU A 312 -23.15 -6.20 -11.61
CA GLU A 312 -23.17 -4.92 -12.31
C GLU A 312 -21.80 -4.23 -12.28
N PHE A 313 -21.37 -3.73 -13.44
CA PHE A 313 -20.11 -3.01 -13.62
C PHE A 313 -20.34 -1.71 -14.40
N ALA A 314 -19.44 -0.76 -14.22
CA ALA A 314 -19.36 0.46 -15.01
C ALA A 314 -17.97 0.63 -15.64
N VAL A 315 -17.92 1.23 -16.82
CA VAL A 315 -16.68 1.62 -17.50
C VAL A 315 -16.79 3.08 -17.93
N LEU A 316 -15.85 3.92 -17.50
CA LEU A 316 -15.70 5.29 -17.96
C LEU A 316 -14.77 5.32 -19.18
N LEU A 317 -15.21 6.04 -20.23
CA LEU A 317 -14.50 6.15 -21.49
C LEU A 317 -14.33 7.66 -21.86
N PRO A 318 -13.38 8.37 -21.21
CA PRO A 318 -13.13 9.77 -21.50
C PRO A 318 -12.62 9.98 -22.91
N GLY A 319 -13.19 10.97 -23.63
CA GLY A 319 -12.83 11.29 -25.00
C GLY A 319 -13.43 10.36 -26.07
N TYR A 320 -14.34 9.46 -25.68
CA TYR A 320 -15.03 8.60 -26.64
C TYR A 320 -16.34 9.21 -27.07
N GLY A 321 -16.53 9.35 -28.37
CA GLY A 321 -17.83 9.61 -28.97
C GLY A 321 -18.58 8.31 -29.21
N GLU A 322 -19.83 8.39 -29.68
CA GLU A 322 -20.79 7.29 -29.81
C GLU A 322 -20.19 6.06 -30.51
N THR A 323 -19.65 6.24 -31.72
CA THR A 323 -19.11 5.12 -32.52
C THR A 323 -17.94 4.41 -31.82
N LYS A 324 -17.06 5.16 -31.12
CA LYS A 324 -15.94 4.57 -30.39
C LYS A 324 -16.42 3.86 -29.13
N ALA A 325 -17.38 4.42 -28.42
CA ALA A 325 -17.95 3.85 -27.21
C ALA A 325 -18.69 2.54 -27.52
N LEU A 326 -19.48 2.51 -28.61
CA LEU A 326 -20.16 1.30 -29.05
C LEU A 326 -19.16 0.20 -29.40
N LYS A 327 -18.14 0.49 -30.21
CA LYS A 327 -17.08 -0.47 -30.55
C LYS A 327 -16.33 -0.99 -29.31
N ALA A 328 -16.08 -0.13 -28.32
CA ALA A 328 -15.47 -0.55 -27.09
C ALA A 328 -16.35 -1.52 -26.29
N ALA A 329 -17.65 -1.25 -26.18
CA ALA A 329 -18.60 -2.11 -25.52
C ALA A 329 -18.77 -3.47 -26.26
N GLU A 330 -18.87 -3.47 -27.58
CA GLU A 330 -18.89 -4.68 -28.40
C GLU A 330 -17.61 -5.52 -28.20
N SER A 331 -16.44 -4.87 -28.14
CA SER A 331 -15.17 -5.53 -27.84
C SER A 331 -15.15 -6.16 -26.44
N ILE A 332 -15.74 -5.48 -25.44
CA ILE A 332 -15.91 -6.02 -24.08
C ILE A 332 -16.76 -7.29 -24.12
N ILE A 333 -17.92 -7.23 -24.75
CA ILE A 333 -18.85 -8.35 -24.88
C ILE A 333 -18.16 -9.55 -25.53
N HIS A 334 -17.50 -9.32 -26.66
CA HIS A 334 -16.80 -10.39 -27.37
C HIS A 334 -15.67 -11.02 -26.53
N ARG A 335 -14.89 -10.22 -25.84
CA ARG A 335 -13.80 -10.72 -24.96
C ARG A 335 -14.31 -11.49 -23.75
N ILE A 336 -15.49 -11.15 -23.24
CA ILE A 336 -16.10 -11.87 -22.14
C ILE A 336 -16.73 -13.18 -22.66
N ALA A 337 -17.42 -13.15 -23.79
CA ALA A 337 -17.98 -14.35 -24.41
C ALA A 337 -16.90 -15.37 -24.82
N SER A 338 -15.65 -14.91 -25.06
CA SER A 338 -14.51 -15.78 -25.40
C SER A 338 -13.77 -16.34 -24.18
N LEU A 339 -14.26 -16.10 -22.94
CA LEU A 339 -13.65 -16.66 -21.74
C LEU A 339 -13.84 -18.18 -21.70
N ASP A 340 -12.73 -18.90 -21.51
CA ASP A 340 -12.77 -20.33 -21.21
C ASP A 340 -13.02 -20.52 -19.71
N LEU A 341 -14.23 -20.86 -19.36
CA LEU A 341 -14.67 -21.12 -17.98
C LEU A 341 -14.91 -22.61 -17.72
N GLY A 342 -14.41 -23.48 -18.61
CA GLY A 342 -14.53 -24.92 -18.46
C GLY A 342 -15.99 -25.41 -18.42
N HIS A 343 -16.37 -26.09 -17.34
CA HIS A 343 -17.72 -26.67 -17.19
C HIS A 343 -18.85 -25.66 -17.02
N ILE A 344 -18.55 -24.36 -16.82
CA ILE A 344 -19.58 -23.31 -16.71
C ILE A 344 -20.19 -23.03 -18.10
N GLY A 345 -19.41 -23.19 -19.14
CA GLY A 345 -19.76 -22.83 -20.52
C GLY A 345 -19.52 -21.34 -20.79
N THR A 346 -20.13 -20.86 -21.87
CA THR A 346 -20.02 -19.47 -22.31
C THR A 346 -20.90 -18.58 -21.42
N ILE A 347 -20.33 -17.46 -20.96
CA ILE A 347 -21.07 -16.39 -20.30
C ILE A 347 -21.21 -15.23 -21.28
N THR A 348 -22.30 -14.49 -21.17
CA THR A 348 -22.52 -13.26 -21.93
C THR A 348 -22.76 -12.08 -21.02
N VAL A 349 -22.60 -10.90 -21.54
CA VAL A 349 -22.89 -9.64 -20.85
C VAL A 349 -23.69 -8.74 -21.75
N SER A 350 -24.57 -7.94 -21.16
CA SER A 350 -25.27 -6.86 -21.83
C SER A 350 -24.67 -5.53 -21.42
N ALA A 351 -24.64 -4.56 -22.34
CA ALA A 351 -24.06 -3.25 -22.11
C ALA A 351 -24.99 -2.10 -22.54
N GLY A 352 -25.16 -1.11 -21.67
CA GLY A 352 -25.82 0.15 -21.97
C GLY A 352 -24.81 1.29 -22.06
N ILE A 353 -25.00 2.26 -22.95
CA ILE A 353 -24.08 3.37 -23.18
C ILE A 353 -24.86 4.69 -23.22
N ALA A 354 -24.38 5.69 -22.50
CA ALA A 354 -24.83 7.07 -22.65
C ALA A 354 -23.64 8.03 -22.68
N LEU A 355 -23.81 9.20 -23.32
CA LEU A 355 -22.73 10.14 -23.59
C LEU A 355 -23.04 11.56 -23.06
N ALA A 356 -22.02 12.19 -22.52
CA ALA A 356 -22.02 13.62 -22.21
C ALA A 356 -21.04 14.35 -23.16
N PRO A 357 -21.35 15.56 -23.64
CA PRO A 357 -22.59 16.30 -23.43
C PRO A 357 -23.71 15.99 -24.44
N GLN A 358 -23.56 14.92 -25.25
CA GLN A 358 -24.45 14.61 -26.38
C GLN A 358 -25.89 14.30 -25.92
N HIS A 359 -26.02 13.45 -24.87
CA HIS A 359 -27.34 13.07 -24.35
C HIS A 359 -27.74 13.92 -23.16
N THR A 360 -26.79 14.24 -22.27
CA THR A 360 -27.02 15.10 -21.09
C THR A 360 -25.71 15.72 -20.60
N ARG A 361 -25.83 16.76 -19.75
CA ARG A 361 -24.72 17.38 -19.02
C ARG A 361 -24.80 17.12 -17.53
N GLU A 362 -25.86 16.49 -17.08
CA GLU A 362 -26.13 16.20 -15.66
C GLU A 362 -25.70 14.78 -15.32
N ARG A 363 -25.02 14.65 -14.18
CA ARG A 363 -24.45 13.37 -13.75
C ARG A 363 -25.53 12.30 -13.50
N ASP A 364 -26.54 12.65 -12.73
CA ASP A 364 -27.58 11.70 -12.30
C ASP A 364 -28.45 11.30 -13.48
N GLU A 365 -28.66 12.24 -14.40
CA GLU A 365 -29.33 11.97 -15.67
C GLU A 365 -28.51 11.03 -16.56
N LEU A 366 -27.17 11.21 -16.63
CA LEU A 366 -26.31 10.33 -17.42
C LEU A 366 -26.39 8.87 -16.89
N VAL A 367 -26.40 8.69 -15.57
CA VAL A 367 -26.58 7.37 -14.93
C VAL A 367 -27.94 6.78 -15.30
N ARG A 368 -29.02 7.56 -15.24
CA ARG A 368 -30.35 7.10 -15.60
C ARG A 368 -30.46 6.68 -17.06
N LEU A 369 -29.86 7.44 -17.97
CA LEU A 369 -29.88 7.15 -19.40
C LEU A 369 -29.10 5.87 -19.75
N VAL A 370 -27.96 5.64 -19.10
CA VAL A 370 -27.17 4.41 -19.34
C VAL A 370 -27.86 3.19 -18.79
N ASP A 371 -28.57 3.31 -17.66
CA ASP A 371 -29.36 2.23 -17.08
C ASP A 371 -30.53 1.83 -18.00
N GLY A 372 -31.24 2.82 -18.54
CA GLY A 372 -32.29 2.59 -19.54
C GLY A 372 -31.77 1.88 -20.79
N ALA A 373 -30.57 2.26 -21.28
CA ALA A 373 -29.93 1.61 -22.42
C ALA A 373 -29.51 0.15 -22.09
N LEU A 374 -29.02 -0.12 -20.88
CA LEU A 374 -28.68 -1.47 -20.42
C LEU A 374 -29.94 -2.34 -20.32
N TYR A 375 -31.00 -1.78 -19.76
CA TYR A 375 -32.28 -2.46 -19.67
C TYR A 375 -32.79 -2.85 -21.09
N TRP A 376 -32.72 -1.93 -22.05
CA TRP A 376 -33.06 -2.23 -23.42
C TRP A 376 -32.24 -3.40 -23.99
N ALA A 377 -30.91 -3.40 -23.77
CA ALA A 377 -30.03 -4.47 -24.25
C ALA A 377 -30.42 -5.86 -23.68
N LYS A 378 -30.82 -5.91 -22.39
CA LYS A 378 -31.32 -7.14 -21.75
C LYS A 378 -32.64 -7.64 -22.31
N GLU A 379 -33.59 -6.74 -22.52
CA GLU A 379 -34.92 -7.07 -23.04
C GLU A 379 -34.91 -7.56 -24.47
N TYR A 380 -34.07 -6.96 -25.32
CA TYR A 380 -34.06 -7.25 -26.75
C TYR A 380 -33.05 -8.35 -27.17
N GLY A 381 -32.71 -9.24 -26.24
CA GLY A 381 -32.04 -10.50 -26.55
C GLY A 381 -30.68 -10.72 -25.93
N LYS A 382 -30.26 -9.84 -25.00
CA LYS A 382 -28.98 -9.95 -24.24
C LYS A 382 -27.75 -10.01 -25.15
N ASN A 383 -26.55 -10.21 -24.59
CA ASN A 383 -25.29 -10.36 -25.31
C ASN A 383 -25.07 -9.27 -26.38
N ARG A 384 -25.37 -8.02 -26.03
CA ARG A 384 -25.28 -6.87 -26.94
C ARG A 384 -25.00 -5.58 -26.20
N ALA A 385 -24.49 -4.60 -26.96
CA ALA A 385 -24.40 -3.23 -26.53
C ALA A 385 -25.54 -2.41 -27.15
N HIS A 386 -26.07 -1.45 -26.37
CA HIS A 386 -27.04 -0.45 -26.84
C HIS A 386 -26.62 0.94 -26.42
N VAL A 387 -26.69 1.89 -27.34
CA VAL A 387 -26.49 3.31 -27.05
C VAL A 387 -27.86 3.92 -26.77
N HIS A 388 -27.96 4.67 -25.68
CA HIS A 388 -29.21 5.36 -25.30
C HIS A 388 -29.86 6.08 -26.47
N ARG A 389 -31.16 5.90 -26.60
CA ARG A 389 -32.04 6.62 -27.52
C ARG A 389 -33.23 7.20 -26.75
N PRO A 390 -33.82 8.32 -27.22
CA PRO A 390 -34.95 8.92 -26.52
C PRO A 390 -36.12 7.93 -26.27
N GLU A 391 -36.34 7.01 -27.17
CA GLU A 391 -37.39 5.98 -27.11
C GLU A 391 -37.22 4.97 -25.96
N ASP A 392 -36.00 4.83 -25.43
CA ASP A 392 -35.68 3.87 -24.35
C ASP A 392 -36.35 4.28 -23.03
N VAL A 393 -36.48 5.59 -22.78
CA VAL A 393 -37.05 6.15 -21.56
C VAL A 393 -38.55 5.91 -21.50
N GLU A 394 -39.26 6.14 -22.60
CA GLU A 394 -40.71 5.90 -22.69
C GLU A 394 -41.03 4.41 -22.44
N LEU A 395 -40.20 3.51 -22.96
CA LEU A 395 -40.39 2.06 -22.77
C LEU A 395 -40.16 1.63 -21.31
N ALA A 396 -39.14 2.18 -20.65
CA ALA A 396 -38.88 1.88 -19.24
C ALA A 396 -39.99 2.42 -18.32
N GLU A 397 -40.49 3.62 -18.58
CA GLU A 397 -41.60 4.21 -17.83
C GLU A 397 -42.92 3.47 -18.04
N LEU A 398 -43.23 3.08 -19.27
CA LEU A 398 -44.43 2.30 -19.58
C LEU A 398 -44.41 0.94 -18.89
N LYS A 399 -43.27 0.27 -18.83
CA LYS A 399 -43.15 -1.03 -18.12
C LYS A 399 -43.16 -0.90 -16.62
N ALA A 400 -42.59 0.16 -16.04
CA ALA A 400 -42.70 0.44 -14.62
C ALA A 400 -44.16 0.67 -14.18
N LEU A 401 -44.94 1.41 -15.00
CA LEU A 401 -46.37 1.60 -14.81
C LEU A 401 -47.17 0.29 -14.94
N ALA A 402 -46.81 -0.56 -15.91
CA ALA A 402 -47.46 -1.85 -16.10
C ALA A 402 -47.17 -2.82 -14.92
N ALA A 403 -45.96 -2.84 -14.41
CA ALA A 403 -45.56 -3.63 -13.24
C ALA A 403 -46.25 -3.16 -11.95
N ALA A 404 -46.39 -1.84 -11.74
CA ALA A 404 -47.11 -1.26 -10.63
C ALA A 404 -48.60 -1.60 -10.68
N SER A 405 -49.21 -1.56 -11.87
CA SER A 405 -50.61 -1.93 -12.10
C SER A 405 -50.90 -3.43 -11.84
N THR A 406 -49.91 -4.28 -12.13
CA THR A 406 -50.04 -5.74 -11.87
C THR A 406 -49.94 -6.07 -10.38
N TYR A 407 -49.20 -5.26 -9.61
CA TYR A 407 -49.11 -5.42 -8.15
C TYR A 407 -50.35 -4.94 -7.39
N GLU A 408 -51.05 -3.93 -7.90
CA GLU A 408 -52.34 -3.47 -7.31
C GLU A 408 -53.52 -4.41 -7.60
N ALA A 409 -53.42 -5.25 -8.65
CA ALA A 409 -54.48 -6.19 -9.01
C ALA A 409 -54.42 -7.53 -8.25
N ALA A 410 -53.35 -7.80 -7.51
CA ALA A 410 -53.19 -9.09 -6.80
C ALA A 410 -53.97 -9.28 -5.47
N PRO A 411 -54.43 -8.27 -4.72
CA PRO A 411 -55.08 -8.50 -3.42
C PRO A 411 -56.57 -8.80 -3.47
N GLN A 412 -57.25 -8.78 -4.62
CA GLN A 412 -58.73 -8.94 -4.65
C GLN A 412 -59.26 -10.34 -4.96
N LEU A 413 -58.38 -11.31 -5.27
CA LEU A 413 -58.81 -12.67 -5.62
C LEU A 413 -58.73 -13.66 -4.46
N GLU A 414 -58.06 -13.34 -3.34
CA GLU A 414 -58.03 -14.24 -2.17
C GLU A 414 -59.19 -14.08 -1.18
N HIS A 415 -60.05 -13.03 -1.32
CA HIS A 415 -61.21 -12.81 -0.43
C HIS A 415 -62.55 -13.35 -0.99
N ALA A 416 -62.54 -13.86 -2.24
CA ALA A 416 -63.75 -14.42 -2.86
C ALA A 416 -63.87 -15.96 -2.77
N ALA A 417 -62.88 -16.65 -2.19
CA ALA A 417 -62.88 -18.12 -2.07
C ALA A 417 -63.11 -18.64 -0.62
N ALA A 418 -63.49 -17.75 0.30
CA ALA A 418 -63.76 -18.09 1.71
C ALA A 418 -65.13 -17.55 2.20
N VAL A 419 -66.17 -17.78 1.43
CA VAL A 419 -67.59 -17.72 1.92
C VAL A 419 -68.32 -18.95 1.44
#